data_8eac59b6498f5e87743dc1ab20760a91
#
_entry.id   8eac59b6498f5e87743dc1ab20760a91
#
_cell.length_a   1.000
_cell.length_b   1.000
_cell.length_c   1.000
_cell.angle_alpha   90.00
_cell.angle_beta   90.00
_cell.angle_gamma   90.00
#
_symmetry.space_group_name_H-M   'P 1'
#
loop_
_entity.id
_entity.type
_entity.pdbx_description
1 polymer ?
#
loop_
_entity_poly.entity_id
_entity_poly.type
_entity_poly.pdbx_seq_one_letter_code
_entity_poly.pdbx_strand_id
1 'polypeptide(L)'
;FSRKRELERGVYVKDGSIWVSDERGAREVLPIGGILLPGVHNVENYMAAIGAVSGLVPDDVIREFAAAFKGVEHRIELVRTLRGVRYYNDSIASSPSRTTAGLRCFDQPVILIAGGYDKHIPFDTLGPEIVSHVKKLVLTGPTAGKIRAAVEGAPGYAPGRPEIVETDSFEDAVAEANRETVPGDVVILSPACASFDRFKNFMERGNAFKEIIHALD
;
A
#
# COMPACT_ATOMS: atom_id res chain seq x y z
N PHE A 1 -13.16 -17.83 -5.49
CA PHE A 1 -13.53 -17.23 -4.20
C PHE A 1 -14.41 -15.99 -4.37
N SER A 2 -15.18 -15.64 -3.33
CA SER A 2 -16.02 -14.45 -3.35
C SER A 2 -16.11 -13.78 -1.98
N ARG A 3 -15.81 -12.48 -1.91
CA ARG A 3 -16.01 -11.67 -0.70
C ARG A 3 -17.44 -11.14 -0.57
N LYS A 4 -18.24 -11.22 -1.64
CA LYS A 4 -19.55 -10.56 -1.73
C LYS A 4 -20.74 -11.51 -1.54
N ARG A 5 -20.52 -12.81 -1.59
CA ARG A 5 -21.58 -13.83 -1.47
C ARG A 5 -21.02 -15.15 -0.97
N GLU A 6 -21.84 -15.90 -0.26
CA GLU A 6 -21.56 -17.29 0.11
C GLU A 6 -21.52 -18.16 -1.15
N LEU A 7 -20.70 -19.20 -1.14
CA LEU A 7 -20.52 -20.14 -2.23
C LEU A 7 -20.88 -21.54 -1.75
N GLU A 8 -21.58 -22.33 -2.58
CA GLU A 8 -21.82 -23.75 -2.32
C GLU A 8 -20.50 -24.54 -2.33
N ARG A 9 -19.52 -24.11 -3.15
CA ARG A 9 -18.17 -24.68 -3.19
C ARG A 9 -17.15 -23.58 -3.43
N GLY A 10 -16.13 -23.50 -2.56
CA GLY A 10 -15.04 -22.53 -2.65
C GLY A 10 -14.81 -21.73 -1.37
N VAL A 11 -14.11 -20.62 -1.49
CA VAL A 11 -13.72 -19.74 -0.37
C VAL A 11 -14.57 -18.47 -0.41
N TYR A 12 -15.14 -18.09 0.72
CA TYR A 12 -15.97 -16.88 0.79
C TYR A 12 -15.88 -16.20 2.17
N VAL A 13 -16.35 -14.96 2.25
CA VAL A 13 -16.47 -14.22 3.53
C VAL A 13 -17.91 -14.33 4.02
N LYS A 14 -18.05 -14.66 5.31
CA LYS A 14 -19.31 -14.68 6.06
C LYS A 14 -19.03 -14.29 7.50
N ASP A 15 -19.87 -13.44 8.08
CA ASP A 15 -19.86 -13.04 9.49
C ASP A 15 -18.46 -12.61 10.00
N GLY A 16 -17.71 -11.85 9.17
CA GLY A 16 -16.39 -11.36 9.53
C GLY A 16 -15.27 -12.40 9.46
N SER A 17 -15.51 -13.57 8.88
CA SER A 17 -14.53 -14.66 8.75
C SER A 17 -14.44 -15.18 7.33
N ILE A 18 -13.30 -15.80 7.00
CA ILE A 18 -13.08 -16.55 5.76
C ILE A 18 -13.55 -17.99 5.99
N TRP A 19 -14.43 -18.46 5.13
CA TRP A 19 -15.00 -19.79 5.13
C TRP A 19 -14.57 -20.58 3.89
N VAL A 20 -14.45 -21.88 4.05
CA VAL A 20 -14.29 -22.85 2.94
C VAL A 20 -15.50 -23.78 2.94
N SER A 21 -16.11 -23.94 1.77
CA SER A 21 -17.12 -24.94 1.50
C SER A 21 -16.59 -25.94 0.48
N ASP A 22 -16.61 -27.22 0.83
CA ASP A 22 -16.18 -28.34 0.02
C ASP A 22 -17.11 -29.54 0.21
N GLU A 23 -16.74 -30.72 -0.26
CA GLU A 23 -17.55 -31.96 -0.13
C GLU A 23 -17.79 -32.41 1.31
N ARG A 24 -17.01 -31.88 2.27
CA ARG A 24 -17.14 -32.15 3.72
C ARG A 24 -18.07 -31.18 4.42
N GLY A 25 -18.55 -30.15 3.69
CA GLY A 25 -19.39 -29.08 4.21
C GLY A 25 -18.68 -27.75 4.33
N ALA A 26 -19.37 -26.76 4.90
CA ALA A 26 -18.83 -25.43 5.13
C ALA A 26 -18.17 -25.35 6.51
N ARG A 27 -16.96 -24.78 6.58
CA ARG A 27 -16.23 -24.53 7.82
C ARG A 27 -15.59 -23.16 7.86
N GLU A 28 -15.51 -22.57 9.04
CA GLU A 28 -14.74 -21.36 9.28
C GLU A 28 -13.25 -21.70 9.36
N VAL A 29 -12.43 -20.95 8.58
CA VAL A 29 -10.98 -21.15 8.52
C VAL A 29 -10.24 -20.05 9.26
N LEU A 30 -10.58 -18.76 9.01
CA LEU A 30 -9.80 -17.64 9.50
C LEU A 30 -10.69 -16.42 9.79
N PRO A 31 -10.80 -15.95 11.04
CA PRO A 31 -11.39 -14.65 11.36
C PRO A 31 -10.56 -13.53 10.69
N ILE A 32 -11.23 -12.58 10.01
CA ILE A 32 -10.55 -11.45 9.34
C ILE A 32 -9.77 -10.61 10.34
N GLY A 33 -10.28 -10.44 11.57
CA GLY A 33 -9.56 -9.75 12.65
C GLY A 33 -8.28 -10.44 13.13
N GLY A 34 -8.06 -11.71 12.76
CA GLY A 34 -6.82 -12.45 13.01
C GLY A 34 -5.72 -12.21 11.97
N ILE A 35 -6.02 -11.47 10.88
CA ILE A 35 -5.03 -11.13 9.85
C ILE A 35 -4.25 -9.90 10.29
N LEU A 36 -2.92 -10.06 10.47
CA LEU A 36 -2.03 -8.96 10.87
C LEU A 36 -1.93 -7.86 9.81
N LEU A 37 -1.99 -8.23 8.52
CA LEU A 37 -1.85 -7.28 7.41
C LEU A 37 -3.14 -6.51 7.15
N PRO A 38 -3.11 -5.17 7.15
CA PRO A 38 -4.29 -4.35 6.89
C PRO A 38 -4.73 -4.42 5.42
N GLY A 39 -6.01 -4.14 5.19
CA GLY A 39 -6.57 -3.89 3.87
C GLY A 39 -7.33 -5.07 3.26
N VAL A 40 -8.42 -4.73 2.59
CA VAL A 40 -9.36 -5.67 1.97
C VAL A 40 -8.69 -6.57 0.93
N HIS A 41 -7.71 -6.04 0.19
CA HIS A 41 -6.94 -6.82 -0.79
C HIS A 41 -6.12 -7.94 -0.12
N ASN A 42 -5.68 -7.77 1.13
CA ASN A 42 -5.01 -8.83 1.87
C ASN A 42 -6.00 -9.93 2.26
N VAL A 43 -7.21 -9.59 2.64
CA VAL A 43 -8.28 -10.59 2.84
C VAL A 43 -8.48 -11.42 1.57
N GLU A 44 -8.54 -10.78 0.39
CA GLU A 44 -8.68 -11.47 -0.91
C GLU A 44 -7.46 -12.35 -1.23
N ASN A 45 -6.24 -11.88 -0.90
CA ASN A 45 -5.02 -12.68 -1.03
C ASN A 45 -5.07 -13.94 -0.13
N TYR A 46 -5.49 -13.79 1.14
CA TYR A 46 -5.69 -14.93 2.04
C TYR A 46 -6.75 -15.89 1.52
N MET A 47 -7.87 -15.39 0.99
CA MET A 47 -8.90 -16.25 0.39
C MET A 47 -8.35 -17.06 -0.79
N ALA A 48 -7.55 -16.45 -1.65
CA ALA A 48 -6.91 -17.15 -2.77
C ALA A 48 -5.90 -18.19 -2.29
N ALA A 49 -5.05 -17.84 -1.32
CA ALA A 49 -4.07 -18.75 -0.73
C ALA A 49 -4.75 -19.93 -0.02
N ILE A 50 -5.76 -19.66 0.81
CA ILE A 50 -6.55 -20.69 1.50
C ILE A 50 -7.19 -21.65 0.49
N GLY A 51 -7.75 -21.12 -0.61
CA GLY A 51 -8.31 -21.93 -1.67
C GLY A 51 -7.28 -22.86 -2.34
N ALA A 52 -6.06 -22.37 -2.51
CA ALA A 52 -4.97 -23.16 -3.10
C ALA A 52 -4.43 -24.25 -2.18
N VAL A 53 -4.44 -24.03 -0.85
CA VAL A 53 -3.88 -24.98 0.14
C VAL A 53 -4.96 -25.76 0.90
N SER A 54 -6.22 -25.57 0.59
CA SER A 54 -7.34 -26.26 1.26
C SER A 54 -7.19 -27.77 1.18
N GLY A 55 -7.24 -28.43 2.32
CA GLY A 55 -7.01 -29.87 2.45
C GLY A 55 -5.54 -30.31 2.48
N LEU A 56 -4.59 -29.40 2.26
CA LEU A 56 -3.14 -29.65 2.37
C LEU A 56 -2.56 -29.09 3.66
N VAL A 57 -3.08 -27.94 4.13
CA VAL A 57 -2.61 -27.27 5.35
C VAL A 57 -3.75 -27.22 6.36
N PRO A 58 -3.51 -27.59 7.64
CA PRO A 58 -4.49 -27.46 8.71
C PRO A 58 -4.92 -26.01 8.97
N ASP A 59 -6.18 -25.81 9.35
CA ASP A 59 -6.75 -24.48 9.54
C ASP A 59 -6.11 -23.71 10.73
N ASP A 60 -5.61 -24.40 11.74
CA ASP A 60 -4.86 -23.80 12.87
C ASP A 60 -3.51 -23.22 12.41
N VAL A 61 -2.79 -23.91 11.53
CA VAL A 61 -1.54 -23.44 10.94
C VAL A 61 -1.81 -22.19 10.07
N ILE A 62 -2.93 -22.14 9.33
CA ILE A 62 -3.33 -20.96 8.57
C ILE A 62 -3.57 -19.78 9.50
N ARG A 63 -4.26 -19.99 10.64
CA ARG A 63 -4.51 -18.92 11.63
C ARG A 63 -3.23 -18.42 12.28
N GLU A 64 -2.33 -19.33 12.68
CA GLU A 64 -1.04 -18.96 13.25
C GLU A 64 -0.20 -18.14 12.26
N PHE A 65 -0.14 -18.58 11.00
CA PHE A 65 0.55 -17.86 9.95
C PHE A 65 -0.05 -16.45 9.73
N ALA A 66 -1.37 -16.34 9.67
CA ALA A 66 -2.05 -15.06 9.44
C ALA A 66 -1.79 -14.04 10.56
N ALA A 67 -1.68 -14.50 11.79
CA ALA A 67 -1.39 -13.68 12.97
C ALA A 67 0.09 -13.24 13.05
N ALA A 68 1.01 -13.99 12.42
CA ALA A 68 2.45 -13.76 12.49
C ALA A 68 3.04 -13.11 11.24
N PHE A 69 2.39 -13.27 10.09
CA PHE A 69 2.92 -12.82 8.81
C PHE A 69 2.87 -11.30 8.67
N LYS A 70 4.05 -10.68 8.69
CA LYS A 70 4.23 -9.22 8.64
C LYS A 70 4.17 -8.62 7.23
N GLY A 71 3.92 -9.45 6.21
CA GLY A 71 3.87 -9.02 4.82
C GLY A 71 5.13 -9.32 4.03
N VAL A 72 5.11 -8.90 2.78
CA VAL A 72 6.23 -8.99 1.86
C VAL A 72 6.99 -7.67 1.91
N GLU A 73 8.30 -7.76 1.99
CA GLU A 73 9.20 -6.60 1.93
C GLU A 73 8.87 -5.69 0.73
N HIS A 74 8.94 -4.39 0.93
CA HIS A 74 8.58 -3.34 -0.05
C HIS A 74 7.11 -3.26 -0.43
N ARG A 75 6.20 -3.97 0.25
CA ARG A 75 4.75 -3.93 0.00
C ARG A 75 3.99 -3.49 1.24
N ILE A 76 3.71 -2.21 1.35
CA ILE A 76 3.09 -1.57 2.54
C ILE A 76 3.80 -2.03 3.83
N GLU A 77 5.11 -2.20 3.73
CA GLU A 77 5.99 -2.64 4.81
C GLU A 77 6.13 -1.51 5.84
N LEU A 78 5.72 -1.74 7.09
CA LEU A 78 6.01 -0.81 8.17
C LEU A 78 7.51 -0.89 8.50
N VAL A 79 8.25 0.15 8.11
CA VAL A 79 9.70 0.24 8.34
C VAL A 79 10.01 0.62 9.77
N ARG A 80 9.37 1.68 10.27
CA ARG A 80 9.64 2.24 11.59
C ARG A 80 8.46 3.08 12.08
N THR A 81 8.30 3.12 13.40
CA THR A 81 7.54 4.18 14.06
C THR A 81 8.52 5.05 14.84
N LEU A 82 8.60 6.35 14.51
CA LEU A 82 9.47 7.32 15.14
C LEU A 82 8.65 8.50 15.63
N ARG A 83 8.72 8.85 16.93
CA ARG A 83 7.97 9.97 17.54
C ARG A 83 6.47 9.96 17.23
N GLY A 84 5.87 8.76 17.10
CA GLY A 84 4.46 8.57 16.75
C GLY A 84 4.13 8.67 15.27
N VAL A 85 5.10 8.93 14.39
CA VAL A 85 4.97 8.90 12.94
C VAL A 85 5.28 7.50 12.41
N ARG A 86 4.45 6.96 11.54
CA ARG A 86 4.62 5.63 10.92
C ARG A 86 5.14 5.76 9.51
N TYR A 87 6.23 5.07 9.19
CA TYR A 87 6.88 5.11 7.88
C TYR A 87 6.67 3.79 7.16
N TYR A 88 6.06 3.84 5.99
CA TYR A 88 5.73 2.66 5.17
C TYR A 88 6.50 2.65 3.86
N ASN A 89 7.04 1.49 3.52
CA ASN A 89 7.71 1.23 2.25
C ASN A 89 6.77 0.41 1.35
N ASP A 90 6.30 1.02 0.27
CA ASP A 90 5.50 0.39 -0.78
C ASP A 90 6.19 0.57 -2.15
N SER A 91 7.52 0.46 -2.16
CA SER A 91 8.34 0.69 -3.36
C SER A 91 7.99 -0.24 -4.53
N ILE A 92 7.35 -1.38 -4.27
CA ILE A 92 6.85 -2.30 -5.30
C ILE A 92 5.68 -1.72 -6.10
N ALA A 93 5.01 -0.67 -5.61
CA ALA A 93 3.90 -0.01 -6.29
C ALA A 93 4.40 0.82 -7.49
N SER A 94 4.79 0.13 -8.55
CA SER A 94 5.38 0.68 -9.77
C SER A 94 4.35 1.03 -10.86
N SER A 95 3.10 1.27 -10.47
CA SER A 95 2.00 1.72 -11.35
C SER A 95 0.93 2.47 -10.55
N PRO A 96 0.16 3.37 -11.20
CA PRO A 96 -0.92 4.14 -10.56
C PRO A 96 -1.92 3.27 -9.78
N SER A 97 -2.38 2.17 -10.36
CA SER A 97 -3.36 1.27 -9.73
C SER A 97 -2.84 0.62 -8.45
N ARG A 98 -1.55 0.34 -8.35
CA ARG A 98 -0.94 -0.23 -7.13
C ARG A 98 -0.85 0.81 -6.01
N THR A 99 -0.44 2.03 -6.33
CA THR A 99 -0.45 3.14 -5.37
C THR A 99 -1.85 3.45 -4.88
N THR A 100 -2.86 3.47 -5.77
CA THR A 100 -4.27 3.57 -5.39
C THR A 100 -4.67 2.50 -4.36
N ALA A 101 -4.30 1.24 -4.60
CA ALA A 101 -4.58 0.15 -3.67
C ALA A 101 -3.88 0.36 -2.31
N GLY A 102 -2.64 0.87 -2.33
CA GLY A 102 -1.87 1.20 -1.13
C GLY A 102 -2.50 2.33 -0.31
N LEU A 103 -2.90 3.42 -0.96
CA LEU A 103 -3.54 4.57 -0.30
C LEU A 103 -4.83 4.19 0.43
N ARG A 104 -5.63 3.31 -0.16
CA ARG A 104 -6.89 2.81 0.42
C ARG A 104 -6.72 1.89 1.64
N CYS A 105 -5.48 1.57 2.02
CA CYS A 105 -5.21 0.80 3.25
C CYS A 105 -5.18 1.67 4.51
N PHE A 106 -5.25 2.98 4.37
CA PHE A 106 -5.18 3.92 5.48
C PHE A 106 -6.50 4.66 5.66
N ASP A 107 -6.98 4.71 6.89
CA ASP A 107 -8.23 5.41 7.26
C ASP A 107 -8.02 6.92 7.44
N GLN A 108 -6.80 7.41 7.30
CA GLN A 108 -6.42 8.82 7.44
C GLN A 108 -5.61 9.30 6.24
N PRO A 109 -5.61 10.61 5.94
CA PRO A 109 -4.76 11.17 4.91
C PRO A 109 -3.28 10.97 5.21
N VAL A 110 -2.53 10.55 4.19
CA VAL A 110 -1.10 10.24 4.30
C VAL A 110 -0.21 11.33 3.69
N ILE A 111 1.09 11.28 4.00
CA ILE A 111 2.15 11.99 3.28
C ILE A 111 2.71 11.00 2.26
N LEU A 112 2.53 11.27 0.98
CA LEU A 112 2.90 10.39 -0.12
C LEU A 112 4.17 10.85 -0.81
N ILE A 113 5.15 9.95 -0.95
CA ILE A 113 6.30 10.14 -1.85
C ILE A 113 6.00 9.37 -3.13
N ALA A 114 5.94 10.09 -4.28
CA ALA A 114 5.62 9.50 -5.58
C ALA A 114 6.51 10.05 -6.70
N GLY A 115 6.54 9.29 -7.82
CA GLY A 115 7.31 9.62 -9.02
C GLY A 115 8.43 8.61 -9.29
N GLY A 116 9.11 8.81 -10.41
CA GLY A 116 10.17 7.93 -10.92
C GLY A 116 10.12 7.77 -12.43
N TYR A 117 10.60 6.62 -12.93
CA TYR A 117 10.69 6.31 -14.35
C TYR A 117 9.32 6.24 -15.03
N ASP A 118 9.20 6.91 -16.18
CA ASP A 118 7.96 6.96 -16.96
C ASP A 118 7.79 5.72 -17.84
N LYS A 119 6.80 4.89 -17.51
CA LYS A 119 6.35 3.76 -18.33
C LYS A 119 5.24 4.13 -19.32
N HIS A 120 4.96 5.41 -19.48
CA HIS A 120 3.88 5.95 -20.31
C HIS A 120 2.48 5.44 -19.90
N ILE A 121 2.28 5.16 -18.61
CA ILE A 121 0.98 4.82 -18.03
C ILE A 121 0.29 6.12 -17.62
N PRO A 122 -0.99 6.31 -17.99
CA PRO A 122 -1.76 7.49 -17.57
C PRO A 122 -1.93 7.58 -16.05
N PHE A 123 -1.90 8.80 -15.50
CA PHE A 123 -2.10 9.06 -14.07
C PHE A 123 -3.51 9.56 -13.72
N ASP A 124 -4.40 9.68 -14.70
CA ASP A 124 -5.74 10.25 -14.53
C ASP A 124 -6.57 9.57 -13.44
N THR A 125 -6.45 8.25 -13.30
CA THR A 125 -7.14 7.49 -12.26
C THR A 125 -6.52 7.65 -10.87
N LEU A 126 -5.26 8.09 -10.79
CA LEU A 126 -4.55 8.30 -9.53
C LEU A 126 -4.86 9.69 -8.93
N GLY A 127 -5.08 10.70 -9.76
CA GLY A 127 -5.34 12.07 -9.30
C GLY A 127 -6.44 12.16 -8.25
N PRO A 128 -7.66 11.66 -8.52
CA PRO A 128 -8.76 11.66 -7.54
C PRO A 128 -8.45 10.91 -6.24
N GLU A 129 -7.69 9.81 -6.32
CA GLU A 129 -7.29 9.04 -5.14
C GLU A 129 -6.30 9.83 -4.27
N ILE A 130 -5.35 10.55 -4.90
CA ILE A 130 -4.43 11.42 -4.17
C ILE A 130 -5.21 12.56 -3.50
N VAL A 131 -6.13 13.22 -4.20
CA VAL A 131 -6.97 14.27 -3.61
C VAL A 131 -7.74 13.79 -2.38
N SER A 132 -8.20 12.54 -2.39
CA SER A 132 -9.02 11.98 -1.30
C SER A 132 -8.20 11.45 -0.11
N HIS A 133 -6.97 10.97 -0.36
CA HIS A 133 -6.22 10.20 0.64
C HIS A 133 -4.88 10.81 1.05
N VAL A 134 -4.46 11.93 0.42
CA VAL A 134 -3.14 12.51 0.64
C VAL A 134 -3.26 13.93 1.18
N LYS A 135 -2.60 14.24 2.28
CA LYS A 135 -2.49 15.59 2.81
C LYS A 135 -1.28 16.36 2.27
N LYS A 136 -0.18 15.65 2.00
CA LYS A 136 1.04 16.19 1.38
C LYS A 136 1.57 15.20 0.35
N LEU A 137 1.78 15.68 -0.87
CA LEU A 137 2.34 14.93 -1.99
C LEU A 137 3.75 15.44 -2.28
N VAL A 138 4.74 14.59 -2.09
CA VAL A 138 6.12 14.89 -2.44
C VAL A 138 6.47 14.14 -3.72
N LEU A 139 6.81 14.89 -4.75
CA LEU A 139 7.08 14.38 -6.08
C LEU A 139 8.57 14.45 -6.39
N THR A 140 9.08 13.42 -7.08
CA THR A 140 10.46 13.39 -7.56
C THR A 140 10.57 12.62 -8.88
N GLY A 141 11.62 12.90 -9.65
CA GLY A 141 11.92 12.22 -10.90
C GLY A 141 11.07 12.66 -12.10
N PRO A 142 11.28 12.02 -13.28
CA PRO A 142 10.75 12.50 -14.58
C PRO A 142 9.22 12.59 -14.68
N THR A 143 8.48 11.87 -13.83
CA THR A 143 7.01 11.84 -13.86
C THR A 143 6.36 12.86 -12.93
N ALA A 144 7.14 13.64 -12.17
CA ALA A 144 6.63 14.61 -11.18
C ALA A 144 5.57 15.53 -11.79
N GLY A 145 5.88 16.22 -12.89
CA GLY A 145 4.94 17.13 -13.56
C GLY A 145 3.67 16.44 -14.09
N LYS A 146 3.76 15.17 -14.53
CA LYS A 146 2.59 14.42 -15.00
C LYS A 146 1.65 14.04 -13.85
N ILE A 147 2.22 13.61 -12.71
CA ILE A 147 1.42 13.29 -11.52
C ILE A 147 0.78 14.56 -10.97
N ARG A 148 1.54 15.68 -10.89
CA ARG A 148 1.00 16.98 -10.49
C ARG A 148 -0.19 17.37 -11.35
N ALA A 149 -0.04 17.35 -12.69
CA ALA A 149 -1.12 17.69 -13.61
C ALA A 149 -2.36 16.82 -13.43
N ALA A 150 -2.20 15.53 -13.19
CA ALA A 150 -3.31 14.60 -12.92
C ALA A 150 -4.03 14.93 -11.60
N VAL A 151 -3.30 15.37 -10.56
CA VAL A 151 -3.88 15.78 -9.28
C VAL A 151 -4.59 17.12 -9.40
N GLU A 152 -3.96 18.13 -10.01
CA GLU A 152 -4.52 19.46 -10.20
C GLU A 152 -5.76 19.46 -11.12
N GLY A 153 -5.82 18.52 -12.09
CA GLY A 153 -6.98 18.31 -12.94
C GLY A 153 -8.07 17.42 -12.33
N ALA A 154 -7.86 16.84 -11.15
CA ALA A 154 -8.81 15.90 -10.55
C ALA A 154 -10.01 16.61 -9.90
N PRO A 155 -11.21 16.02 -9.96
CA PRO A 155 -12.36 16.49 -9.21
C PRO A 155 -12.06 16.62 -7.71
N GLY A 156 -12.44 17.74 -7.12
CA GLY A 156 -12.25 18.00 -5.69
C GLY A 156 -10.86 18.56 -5.31
N TYR A 157 -9.95 18.72 -6.27
CA TYR A 157 -8.70 19.41 -6.00
C TYR A 157 -8.94 20.88 -5.62
N ALA A 158 -8.19 21.33 -4.63
CA ALA A 158 -8.11 22.74 -4.26
C ALA A 158 -6.63 23.09 -4.01
N PRO A 159 -6.17 24.30 -4.37
CA PRO A 159 -4.80 24.73 -4.13
C PRO A 159 -4.37 24.52 -2.67
N GLY A 160 -3.25 23.81 -2.47
CA GLY A 160 -2.75 23.45 -1.14
C GLY A 160 -3.43 22.25 -0.46
N ARG A 161 -4.35 21.55 -1.17
CA ARG A 161 -5.02 20.32 -0.64
C ARG A 161 -5.16 19.25 -1.72
N PRO A 162 -4.22 18.30 -1.83
CA PRO A 162 -2.99 18.17 -1.01
C PRO A 162 -1.99 19.30 -1.25
N GLU A 163 -1.11 19.54 -0.26
CA GLU A 163 0.12 20.30 -0.51
C GLU A 163 0.99 19.50 -1.49
N ILE A 164 1.50 20.15 -2.55
CA ILE A 164 2.33 19.47 -3.55
C ILE A 164 3.70 20.12 -3.59
N VAL A 165 4.73 19.32 -3.31
CA VAL A 165 6.13 19.73 -3.34
C VAL A 165 6.89 18.88 -4.35
N GLU A 166 7.74 19.49 -5.18
CA GLU A 166 8.66 18.78 -6.08
C GLU A 166 10.09 18.90 -5.56
N THR A 167 10.85 17.84 -5.70
CA THR A 167 12.24 17.75 -5.26
C THR A 167 13.12 17.17 -6.34
N ASP A 168 14.41 17.55 -6.32
CA ASP A 168 15.38 17.16 -7.35
C ASP A 168 15.99 15.77 -7.08
N SER A 169 16.07 15.35 -5.80
CA SER A 169 16.64 14.06 -5.42
C SER A 169 15.64 13.19 -4.65
N PHE A 170 15.93 11.90 -4.56
CA PHE A 170 15.16 10.97 -3.76
C PHE A 170 15.33 11.23 -2.26
N GLU A 171 16.53 11.58 -1.86
CA GLU A 171 16.92 11.94 -0.49
C GLU A 171 16.16 13.19 -0.04
N ASP A 172 16.11 14.22 -0.89
CA ASP A 172 15.33 15.44 -0.62
C ASP A 172 13.84 15.13 -0.51
N ALA A 173 13.32 14.20 -1.34
CA ALA A 173 11.92 13.79 -1.25
C ALA A 173 11.60 13.13 0.10
N VAL A 174 12.47 12.27 0.60
CA VAL A 174 12.29 11.63 1.91
C VAL A 174 12.43 12.66 3.03
N ALA A 175 13.41 13.55 2.96
CA ALA A 175 13.59 14.64 3.93
C ALA A 175 12.37 15.59 3.96
N GLU A 176 11.86 15.97 2.78
CA GLU A 176 10.68 16.83 2.66
C GLU A 176 9.40 16.16 3.19
N ALA A 177 9.24 14.86 2.94
CA ALA A 177 8.11 14.09 3.46
C ALA A 177 8.14 13.96 5.00
N ASN A 178 9.34 14.00 5.59
CA ASN A 178 9.51 13.98 7.05
C ASN A 178 9.35 15.37 7.70
N ARG A 179 9.49 16.45 6.91
CA ARG A 179 9.37 17.82 7.44
C ARG A 179 7.95 18.06 7.96
N GLU A 180 7.86 18.68 9.13
CA GLU A 180 6.58 19.08 9.75
C GLU A 180 5.62 17.91 10.06
N THR A 181 6.14 16.67 10.12
CA THR A 181 5.33 15.54 10.59
C THR A 181 4.97 15.70 12.06
N VAL A 182 3.77 15.25 12.41
CA VAL A 182 3.27 15.23 13.79
C VAL A 182 2.91 13.81 14.22
N PRO A 183 2.90 13.51 15.55
CA PRO A 183 2.46 12.21 16.04
C PRO A 183 1.09 11.81 15.47
N GLY A 184 0.99 10.58 14.98
CA GLY A 184 -0.19 10.07 14.28
C GLY A 184 -0.07 10.05 12.76
N ASP A 185 0.86 10.80 12.19
CA ASP A 185 1.08 10.83 10.74
C ASP A 185 1.53 9.49 10.16
N VAL A 186 1.22 9.33 8.89
CA VAL A 186 1.71 8.24 8.03
C VAL A 186 2.50 8.84 6.88
N VAL A 187 3.76 8.45 6.73
CA VAL A 187 4.60 8.72 5.57
C VAL A 187 4.72 7.43 4.77
N ILE A 188 4.42 7.48 3.48
CA ILE A 188 4.49 6.30 2.62
C ILE A 188 5.27 6.59 1.33
N LEU A 189 6.25 5.73 1.04
CA LEU A 189 6.84 5.63 -0.30
C LEU A 189 5.96 4.69 -1.13
N SER A 190 5.10 5.23 -2.01
CA SER A 190 4.30 4.47 -2.98
C SER A 190 4.36 5.16 -4.34
N PRO A 191 5.39 4.85 -5.14
CA PRO A 191 5.88 5.73 -6.20
C PRO A 191 4.98 5.88 -7.42
N ALA A 192 4.03 4.96 -7.66
CA ALA A 192 3.23 4.85 -8.89
C ALA A 192 4.04 4.67 -10.19
N CYS A 193 5.37 4.60 -10.08
CA CYS A 193 6.34 4.56 -11.17
C CYS A 193 7.40 3.48 -10.95
N ALA A 194 8.01 3.01 -12.03
CA ALA A 194 9.21 2.19 -11.92
C ALA A 194 10.37 3.01 -11.35
N SER A 195 11.46 2.33 -11.00
CA SER A 195 12.62 2.94 -10.33
C SER A 195 13.81 3.21 -11.25
N PHE A 196 13.70 2.85 -12.54
CA PHE A 196 14.82 2.78 -13.49
C PHE A 196 15.45 4.12 -13.85
N ASP A 197 14.91 5.23 -13.37
CA ASP A 197 15.50 6.56 -13.47
C ASP A 197 16.72 6.75 -12.54
N ARG A 198 16.71 6.07 -11.37
CA ARG A 198 17.77 6.23 -10.35
C ARG A 198 18.25 4.93 -9.74
N PHE A 199 17.44 3.87 -9.77
CA PHE A 199 17.73 2.59 -9.14
C PHE A 199 17.58 1.45 -10.14
N LYS A 200 18.35 0.37 -10.02
CA LYS A 200 18.24 -0.80 -10.90
C LYS A 200 16.90 -1.51 -10.80
N ASN A 201 16.27 -1.44 -9.64
CA ASN A 201 14.99 -2.09 -9.37
C ASN A 201 14.28 -1.44 -8.16
N PHE A 202 13.02 -1.84 -7.91
CA PHE A 202 12.22 -1.32 -6.80
C PHE A 202 12.78 -1.72 -5.41
N MET A 203 13.53 -2.82 -5.31
CA MET A 203 14.12 -3.27 -4.05
C MET A 203 15.24 -2.30 -3.63
N GLU A 204 16.13 -1.90 -4.54
CA GLU A 204 17.16 -0.89 -4.24
C GLU A 204 16.54 0.43 -3.80
N ARG A 205 15.49 0.91 -4.48
CA ARG A 205 14.76 2.12 -4.07
C ARG A 205 14.14 1.96 -2.68
N GLY A 206 13.52 0.82 -2.40
CA GLY A 206 12.92 0.54 -1.10
C GLY A 206 13.95 0.42 0.02
N ASN A 207 15.12 -0.16 -0.26
CA ASN A 207 16.22 -0.25 0.70
C ASN A 207 16.80 1.14 1.00
N ALA A 208 17.04 1.97 -0.02
CA ALA A 208 17.47 3.35 0.16
C ALA A 208 16.49 4.15 1.05
N PHE A 209 15.18 3.99 0.82
CA PHE A 209 14.17 4.57 1.71
C PHE A 209 14.32 4.09 3.15
N LYS A 210 14.46 2.77 3.38
CA LYS A 210 14.61 2.20 4.71
C LYS A 210 15.87 2.71 5.42
N GLU A 211 16.99 2.80 4.70
CA GLU A 211 18.25 3.33 5.23
C GLU A 211 18.09 4.77 5.71
N ILE A 212 17.46 5.64 4.91
CA ILE A 212 17.21 7.03 5.29
C ILE A 212 16.28 7.09 6.52
N ILE A 213 15.18 6.32 6.52
CA ILE A 213 14.23 6.32 7.65
C ILE A 213 14.87 5.79 8.94
N HIS A 214 15.74 4.79 8.85
CA HIS A 214 16.46 4.29 10.02
C HIS A 214 17.50 5.27 10.56
N ALA A 215 18.06 6.12 9.71
CA ALA A 215 19.02 7.16 10.07
C ALA A 215 18.38 8.43 10.68
N LEU A 216 17.04 8.57 10.64
CA LEU A 216 16.36 9.69 11.29
C LEU A 216 16.49 9.59 12.82
N ASP A 217 16.75 10.74 13.48
CA ASP A 217 16.86 10.86 14.94
C ASP A 217 15.49 11.13 15.61
#